data_38aeb9ef9c57287e526b11a2b59232a1
#
_entry.id   38aeb9ef9c57287e526b11a2b59232a1
#
_cell.length_a   1.000
_cell.length_b   1.000
_cell.length_c   1.000
_cell.angle_alpha   90.00
_cell.angle_beta   90.00
_cell.angle_gamma   90.00
#
_symmetry.space_group_name_H-M   'P 1'
#
loop_
_entity.id
_entity.type
_entity.pdbx_description
1 polymer ?
#
loop_
_entity_poly.entity_id
_entity_poly.type
_entity_poly.pdbx_seq_one_letter_code
_entity_poly.pdbx_strand_id
1 'polypeptide(L)'
;MNNTFNVLNELLVDIFNDILTIEQTALQAGSFSDISVTEIHTIEAIGMYRTRTMSEVSATLGITIGTLSVAINNLVKKNYVERKRTDIDRRVVNIQLTKRGKLAFRIHEKFHSDMIKATIGGLTDEENIILVKSLAQLNDFFKVNYNLIGGKKKEQINERS
;
A
#
# COMPACT_ATOMS: atom_id res chain seq x y z
N MET A 1 9.28 -33.19 3.17
CA MET A 1 9.50 -31.79 3.64
C MET A 1 10.25 -30.95 2.62
N ASN A 2 11.30 -31.44 1.95
CA ASN A 2 12.06 -30.63 0.97
C ASN A 2 11.24 -30.15 -0.23
N ASN A 3 10.30 -30.92 -0.76
CA ASN A 3 9.54 -30.53 -1.96
C ASN A 3 8.59 -29.35 -1.68
N THR A 4 7.82 -29.38 -0.60
CA THR A 4 6.90 -28.28 -0.23
C THR A 4 7.64 -26.99 0.05
N PHE A 5 8.80 -27.04 0.73
CA PHE A 5 9.63 -25.87 0.99
C PHE A 5 10.13 -25.24 -0.31
N ASN A 6 10.65 -26.04 -1.23
CA ASN A 6 11.16 -25.54 -2.51
C ASN A 6 10.05 -24.89 -3.35
N VAL A 7 8.90 -25.56 -3.46
CA VAL A 7 7.74 -25.04 -4.19
C VAL A 7 7.25 -23.72 -3.58
N LEU A 8 7.14 -23.62 -2.26
CA LEU A 8 6.73 -22.38 -1.60
C LEU A 8 7.75 -21.26 -1.80
N ASN A 9 9.05 -21.57 -1.76
CA ASN A 9 10.09 -20.57 -2.00
C ASN A 9 10.04 -20.03 -3.43
N GLU A 10 9.94 -20.91 -4.43
CA GLU A 10 9.80 -20.52 -5.83
C GLU A 10 8.54 -19.65 -6.05
N LEU A 11 7.39 -20.11 -5.58
CA LEU A 11 6.12 -19.38 -5.72
C LEU A 11 6.17 -18.01 -5.06
N LEU A 12 6.74 -17.88 -3.86
CA LEU A 12 6.83 -16.59 -3.18
C LEU A 12 7.73 -15.62 -3.96
N VAL A 13 8.89 -16.07 -4.45
CA VAL A 13 9.79 -15.24 -5.26
C VAL A 13 9.11 -14.79 -6.55
N ASP A 14 8.47 -15.72 -7.27
CA ASP A 14 7.81 -15.43 -8.52
C ASP A 14 6.62 -14.46 -8.32
N ILE A 15 5.77 -14.73 -7.33
CA ILE A 15 4.61 -13.87 -7.01
C ILE A 15 5.05 -12.43 -6.70
N PHE A 16 6.09 -12.23 -5.87
CA PHE A 16 6.57 -10.89 -5.55
C PHE A 16 7.12 -10.15 -6.77
N ASN A 17 7.88 -10.82 -7.62
CA ASN A 17 8.41 -10.24 -8.85
C ASN A 17 7.29 -9.92 -9.86
N ASP A 18 6.36 -10.85 -10.03
CA ASP A 18 5.26 -10.72 -10.99
C ASP A 18 4.28 -9.62 -10.60
N ILE A 19 3.89 -9.50 -9.33
CA ILE A 19 2.99 -8.44 -8.86
C ILE A 19 3.55 -7.07 -9.22
N LEU A 20 4.80 -6.78 -8.89
CA LEU A 20 5.42 -5.48 -9.19
C LEU A 20 5.49 -5.20 -10.70
N THR A 21 5.83 -6.23 -11.48
CA THR A 21 5.91 -6.12 -12.94
C THR A 21 4.54 -5.89 -13.57
N ILE A 22 3.52 -6.61 -13.11
CA ILE A 22 2.15 -6.50 -13.62
C ILE A 22 1.55 -5.14 -13.24
N GLU A 23 1.73 -4.68 -11.99
CA GLU A 23 1.29 -3.34 -11.57
C GLU A 23 1.91 -2.24 -12.44
N GLN A 24 3.22 -2.29 -12.65
CA GLN A 24 3.91 -1.32 -13.50
C GLN A 24 3.41 -1.36 -14.94
N THR A 25 3.23 -2.56 -15.50
CA THR A 25 2.74 -2.75 -16.86
C THR A 25 1.29 -2.28 -17.01
N ALA A 26 0.42 -2.58 -16.04
CA ALA A 26 -0.98 -2.15 -16.03
C ALA A 26 -1.10 -0.62 -15.97
N LEU A 27 -0.26 0.05 -15.17
CA LEU A 27 -0.20 1.50 -15.14
C LEU A 27 0.26 2.09 -16.47
N GLN A 28 1.32 1.53 -17.07
CA GLN A 28 1.89 2.01 -18.35
C GLN A 28 0.97 1.81 -19.54
N ALA A 29 0.20 0.72 -19.56
CA ALA A 29 -0.72 0.42 -20.67
C ALA A 29 -2.01 1.25 -20.64
N GLY A 30 -2.31 1.94 -19.53
CA GLY A 30 -3.55 2.68 -19.32
C GLY A 30 -3.41 4.19 -19.42
N SER A 31 -4.48 4.89 -19.03
CA SER A 31 -4.57 6.36 -18.98
C SER A 31 -3.69 6.99 -17.88
N PHE A 32 -2.92 6.18 -17.15
CA PHE A 32 -2.09 6.57 -16.01
C PHE A 32 -0.62 6.21 -16.20
N SER A 33 -0.14 6.22 -17.44
CA SER A 33 1.24 5.90 -17.80
C SER A 33 2.29 6.84 -17.19
N ASP A 34 1.84 7.98 -16.67
CA ASP A 34 2.65 8.97 -15.97
C ASP A 34 2.78 8.73 -14.45
N ILE A 35 2.17 7.65 -13.91
CA ILE A 35 2.27 7.26 -12.49
C ILE A 35 3.22 6.08 -12.33
N SER A 36 4.10 6.15 -11.33
CA SER A 36 4.90 5.01 -10.86
C SER A 36 4.14 4.17 -9.83
N VAL A 37 4.62 2.93 -9.58
CA VAL A 37 4.07 2.06 -8.52
C VAL A 37 4.13 2.74 -7.15
N THR A 38 5.22 3.45 -6.82
CA THR A 38 5.33 4.20 -5.57
C THR A 38 4.29 5.31 -5.47
N GLU A 39 3.99 5.99 -6.57
CA GLU A 39 3.00 7.05 -6.60
C GLU A 39 1.57 6.52 -6.48
N ILE A 40 1.24 5.37 -7.08
CA ILE A 40 -0.09 4.77 -6.93
C ILE A 40 -0.32 4.28 -5.50
N HIS A 41 0.68 3.69 -4.84
CA HIS A 41 0.60 3.32 -3.43
C HIS A 41 0.46 4.55 -2.51
N THR A 42 1.03 5.70 -2.91
CA THR A 42 0.80 6.98 -2.21
C THR A 42 -0.65 7.44 -2.36
N ILE A 43 -1.24 7.30 -3.55
CA ILE A 43 -2.66 7.59 -3.81
C ILE A 43 -3.55 6.69 -2.92
N GLU A 44 -3.24 5.40 -2.81
CA GLU A 44 -3.95 4.47 -1.92
C GLU A 44 -3.86 4.88 -0.46
N ALA A 45 -2.67 5.24 0.00
CA ALA A 45 -2.44 5.67 1.38
C ALA A 45 -3.22 6.94 1.74
N ILE A 46 -3.45 7.85 0.79
CA ILE A 46 -4.31 9.02 0.98
C ILE A 46 -5.78 8.60 1.13
N GLY A 47 -6.25 7.68 0.28
CA GLY A 47 -7.61 7.17 0.30
C GLY A 47 -8.62 8.07 -0.43
N MET A 48 -9.69 7.45 -0.94
CA MET A 48 -10.63 8.10 -1.89
C MET A 48 -11.47 9.24 -1.29
N TYR A 49 -11.87 9.10 -0.03
CA TYR A 49 -12.86 10.00 0.59
C TYR A 49 -12.32 10.75 1.79
N ARG A 50 -10.99 10.74 1.98
CA ARG A 50 -10.36 11.33 3.15
C ARG A 50 -9.49 12.52 2.77
N THR A 51 -9.45 13.47 3.67
CA THR A 51 -8.40 14.49 3.72
C THR A 51 -7.44 14.05 4.82
N ARG A 52 -6.15 13.93 4.51
CA ARG A 52 -5.13 13.44 5.45
C ARG A 52 -3.97 14.40 5.52
N THR A 53 -3.31 14.41 6.67
CA THR A 53 -2.06 15.14 6.84
C THR A 53 -0.87 14.38 6.25
N MET A 54 0.22 15.10 5.95
CA MET A 54 1.47 14.49 5.51
C MET A 54 2.00 13.46 6.52
N SER A 55 1.85 13.73 7.82
CA SER A 55 2.28 12.83 8.89
C SER A 55 1.51 11.52 8.92
N GLU A 56 0.18 11.57 8.74
CA GLU A 56 -0.65 10.36 8.70
C GLU A 56 -0.31 9.48 7.50
N VAL A 57 -0.11 10.07 6.32
CA VAL A 57 0.22 9.31 5.11
C VAL A 57 1.63 8.74 5.20
N SER A 58 2.61 9.51 5.68
CA SER A 58 3.98 9.01 5.87
C SER A 58 4.04 7.84 6.87
N ALA A 59 3.26 7.93 7.96
CA ALA A 59 3.14 6.85 8.94
C ALA A 59 2.48 5.59 8.34
N THR A 60 1.46 5.76 7.49
CA THR A 60 0.81 4.63 6.80
C THR A 60 1.78 3.91 5.85
N LEU A 61 2.61 4.67 5.13
CA LEU A 61 3.59 4.13 4.17
C LEU A 61 4.90 3.66 4.82
N GLY A 62 5.14 3.99 6.10
CA GLY A 62 6.40 3.68 6.77
C GLY A 62 7.61 4.44 6.22
N ILE A 63 7.40 5.64 5.66
CA ILE A 63 8.44 6.48 5.05
C ILE A 63 8.57 7.83 5.78
N THR A 64 9.66 8.55 5.54
CA THR A 64 9.85 9.89 6.09
C THR A 64 8.94 10.92 5.40
N ILE A 65 8.59 12.00 6.09
CA ILE A 65 7.85 13.13 5.50
C ILE A 65 8.61 13.75 4.33
N GLY A 66 9.94 13.78 4.39
CA GLY A 66 10.78 14.25 3.28
C GLY A 66 10.61 13.41 2.02
N THR A 67 10.66 12.09 2.13
CA THR A 67 10.42 11.16 1.03
C THR A 67 8.99 11.31 0.47
N LEU A 68 7.99 11.38 1.36
CA LEU A 68 6.60 11.59 0.96
C LEU A 68 6.42 12.93 0.23
N SER A 69 7.11 13.99 0.66
CA SER A 69 6.99 15.32 0.05
C SER A 69 7.37 15.32 -1.43
N VAL A 70 8.37 14.53 -1.82
CA VAL A 70 8.77 14.37 -3.22
C VAL A 70 7.64 13.73 -4.03
N ALA A 71 7.09 12.60 -3.55
CA ALA A 71 5.98 11.90 -4.21
C ALA A 71 4.73 12.81 -4.33
N ILE A 72 4.36 13.51 -3.25
CA ILE A 72 3.22 14.43 -3.25
C ILE A 72 3.44 15.61 -4.21
N ASN A 73 4.65 16.17 -4.29
CA ASN A 73 4.95 17.23 -5.24
C ASN A 73 4.74 16.78 -6.70
N ASN A 74 5.18 15.56 -7.02
CA ASN A 74 4.98 14.98 -8.34
C ASN A 74 3.50 14.72 -8.63
N LEU A 75 2.78 14.13 -7.68
CA LEU A 75 1.34 13.85 -7.80
C LEU A 75 0.50 15.14 -7.93
N VAL A 76 0.89 16.22 -7.27
CA VAL A 76 0.24 17.54 -7.42
C VAL A 76 0.50 18.09 -8.83
N LYS A 77 1.75 18.03 -9.32
CA LYS A 77 2.09 18.47 -10.69
C LYS A 77 1.32 17.69 -11.76
N LYS A 78 1.12 16.40 -11.54
CA LYS A 78 0.36 15.48 -12.42
C LYS A 78 -1.15 15.55 -12.23
N ASN A 79 -1.63 16.42 -11.31
CA ASN A 79 -3.06 16.61 -10.99
C ASN A 79 -3.77 15.38 -10.41
N TYR A 80 -3.08 14.55 -9.64
CA TYR A 80 -3.69 13.42 -8.88
C TYR A 80 -4.04 13.79 -7.44
N VAL A 81 -3.28 14.68 -6.86
CA VAL A 81 -3.40 15.13 -5.46
C VAL A 81 -3.51 16.65 -5.44
N GLU A 82 -4.31 17.16 -4.52
CA GLU A 82 -4.36 18.58 -4.19
C GLU A 82 -4.06 18.80 -2.71
N ARG A 83 -3.48 19.98 -2.41
CA ARG A 83 -3.23 20.43 -1.05
C ARG A 83 -4.33 21.37 -0.61
N LYS A 84 -4.87 21.12 0.58
CA LYS A 84 -5.78 22.03 1.25
C LYS A 84 -5.13 22.56 2.52
N ARG A 85 -5.11 23.88 2.67
CA ARG A 85 -4.79 24.51 3.95
C ARG A 85 -6.06 24.57 4.79
N THR A 86 -5.95 24.22 6.07
CA THR A 86 -7.04 24.44 7.01
C THR A 86 -6.98 25.88 7.50
N ASP A 87 -8.13 26.54 7.63
CA ASP A 87 -8.23 27.88 8.20
C ASP A 87 -7.88 27.90 9.69
N ILE A 88 -7.90 26.74 10.35
CA ILE A 88 -7.68 26.57 11.79
C ILE A 88 -6.17 26.57 12.13
N ASP A 89 -5.34 25.92 11.33
CA ASP A 89 -3.88 25.92 11.49
C ASP A 89 -3.20 25.88 10.11
N ARG A 90 -2.65 27.04 9.70
CA ARG A 90 -1.93 27.21 8.44
C ARG A 90 -0.63 26.38 8.33
N ARG A 91 -0.17 25.78 9.45
CA ARG A 91 1.02 24.92 9.50
C ARG A 91 0.71 23.49 9.08
N VAL A 92 -0.55 23.08 9.18
CA VAL A 92 -0.98 21.73 8.79
C VAL A 92 -1.35 21.72 7.30
N VAL A 93 -0.59 20.99 6.52
CA VAL A 93 -0.89 20.75 5.11
C VAL A 93 -1.70 19.45 5.00
N ASN A 94 -2.95 19.61 4.63
CA ASN A 94 -3.82 18.49 4.29
C ASN A 94 -3.71 18.16 2.79
N ILE A 95 -3.77 16.88 2.48
CA ILE A 95 -3.75 16.35 1.13
C ILE A 95 -5.00 15.51 0.89
N GLN A 96 -5.53 15.58 -0.33
CA GLN A 96 -6.65 14.76 -0.78
C GLN A 96 -6.52 14.45 -2.27
N LEU A 97 -7.25 13.43 -2.72
CA LEU A 97 -7.28 13.05 -4.13
C LEU A 97 -8.17 13.99 -4.94
N THR A 98 -7.69 14.39 -6.13
CA THR A 98 -8.50 15.03 -7.17
C THR A 98 -9.45 14.02 -7.83
N LYS A 99 -10.28 14.44 -8.77
CA LYS A 99 -11.09 13.53 -9.59
C LYS A 99 -10.22 12.51 -10.34
N ARG A 100 -9.07 12.96 -10.88
CA ARG A 100 -8.10 12.09 -11.57
C ARG A 100 -7.45 11.09 -10.59
N GLY A 101 -7.07 11.54 -9.40
CA GLY A 101 -6.52 10.68 -8.36
C GLY A 101 -7.52 9.62 -7.88
N LYS A 102 -8.78 9.99 -7.72
CA LYS A 102 -9.86 9.04 -7.36
C LYS A 102 -10.10 7.99 -8.43
N LEU A 103 -9.96 8.36 -9.71
CA LEU A 103 -10.08 7.40 -10.81
C LEU A 103 -8.90 6.42 -10.80
N ALA A 104 -7.67 6.92 -10.62
CA ALA A 104 -6.49 6.07 -10.50
C ALA A 104 -6.62 5.10 -9.30
N PHE A 105 -7.07 5.58 -8.15
CA PHE A 105 -7.37 4.76 -6.97
C PHE A 105 -8.32 3.60 -7.31
N ARG A 106 -9.47 3.89 -7.94
CA ARG A 106 -10.47 2.86 -8.28
C ARG A 106 -9.94 1.79 -9.23
N ILE A 107 -9.13 2.20 -10.21
CA ILE A 107 -8.56 1.25 -11.18
C ILE A 107 -7.56 0.33 -10.49
N HIS A 108 -6.74 0.87 -9.60
CA HIS A 108 -5.80 0.08 -8.82
C HIS A 108 -6.50 -0.84 -7.81
N GLU A 109 -7.52 -0.34 -7.11
CA GLU A 109 -8.38 -1.15 -6.23
C GLU A 109 -9.04 -2.31 -6.98
N LYS A 110 -9.52 -2.06 -8.22
CA LYS A 110 -10.09 -3.10 -9.07
C LYS A 110 -9.04 -4.16 -9.44
N PHE A 111 -7.82 -3.76 -9.78
CA PHE A 111 -6.72 -4.68 -10.07
C PHE A 111 -6.49 -5.64 -8.89
N HIS A 112 -6.34 -5.11 -7.67
CA HIS A 112 -6.19 -5.95 -6.48
C HIS A 112 -7.41 -6.83 -6.21
N SER A 113 -8.62 -6.29 -6.38
CA SER A 113 -9.85 -7.06 -6.22
C SER A 113 -9.93 -8.24 -7.18
N ASP A 114 -9.58 -8.03 -8.45
CA ASP A 114 -9.61 -9.09 -9.46
C ASP A 114 -8.55 -10.17 -9.16
N MET A 115 -7.36 -9.76 -8.73
CA MET A 115 -6.30 -10.69 -8.30
C MET A 115 -6.74 -11.54 -7.09
N ILE A 116 -7.32 -10.92 -6.08
CA ILE A 116 -7.83 -11.64 -4.89
C ILE A 116 -8.94 -12.61 -5.29
N LYS A 117 -9.92 -12.19 -6.11
CA LYS A 117 -10.98 -13.07 -6.60
C LYS A 117 -10.45 -14.26 -7.38
N ALA A 118 -9.44 -14.05 -8.22
CA ALA A 118 -8.80 -15.16 -8.95
C ALA A 118 -8.11 -16.15 -8.00
N THR A 119 -7.50 -15.65 -6.92
CA THR A 119 -6.82 -16.49 -5.93
C THR A 119 -7.80 -17.35 -5.12
N ILE A 120 -8.93 -16.77 -4.69
CA ILE A 120 -9.88 -17.46 -3.79
C ILE A 120 -11.01 -18.18 -4.52
N GLY A 121 -11.22 -17.90 -5.82
CA GLY A 121 -12.41 -18.34 -6.56
C GLY A 121 -12.55 -19.86 -6.76
N GLY A 122 -11.50 -20.63 -6.49
CA GLY A 122 -11.52 -22.11 -6.53
C GLY A 122 -11.38 -22.79 -5.18
N LEU A 123 -11.33 -22.02 -4.10
CA LEU A 123 -11.11 -22.52 -2.74
C LEU A 123 -12.42 -22.68 -1.98
N THR A 124 -12.47 -23.70 -1.10
CA THR A 124 -13.54 -23.83 -0.10
C THR A 124 -13.37 -22.79 1.01
N ASP A 125 -14.38 -22.62 1.85
CA ASP A 125 -14.32 -21.70 2.99
C ASP A 125 -13.21 -22.10 3.98
N GLU A 126 -13.00 -23.38 4.21
CA GLU A 126 -11.94 -23.91 5.05
C GLU A 126 -10.55 -23.63 4.48
N GLU A 127 -10.36 -23.79 3.16
CA GLU A 127 -9.11 -23.48 2.48
C GLU A 127 -8.82 -21.97 2.49
N ASN A 128 -9.84 -21.14 2.35
CA ASN A 128 -9.72 -19.69 2.49
C ASN A 128 -9.24 -19.29 3.89
N ILE A 129 -9.77 -19.91 4.94
CA ILE A 129 -9.35 -19.67 6.32
C ILE A 129 -7.87 -20.04 6.51
N ILE A 130 -7.44 -21.19 5.97
CA ILE A 130 -6.04 -21.64 6.04
C ILE A 130 -5.12 -20.64 5.29
N LEU A 131 -5.50 -20.22 4.09
CA LEU A 131 -4.75 -19.25 3.30
C LEU A 131 -4.56 -17.92 4.04
N VAL A 132 -5.65 -17.35 4.56
CA VAL A 132 -5.62 -16.10 5.34
C VAL A 132 -4.70 -16.23 6.55
N LYS A 133 -4.81 -17.34 7.29
CA LYS A 133 -3.96 -17.62 8.46
C LYS A 133 -2.48 -17.71 8.08
N SER A 134 -2.15 -18.39 6.99
CA SER A 134 -0.78 -18.56 6.51
C SER A 134 -0.16 -17.24 6.07
N LEU A 135 -0.92 -16.42 5.33
CA LEU A 135 -0.48 -15.08 4.90
C LEU A 135 -0.33 -14.13 6.10
N ALA A 136 -1.22 -14.21 7.10
CA ALA A 136 -1.10 -13.44 8.33
C ALA A 136 0.19 -13.78 9.10
N GLN A 137 0.51 -15.07 9.22
CA GLN A 137 1.76 -15.53 9.86
C GLN A 137 3.00 -15.02 9.13
N LEU A 138 3.00 -15.05 7.79
CA LEU A 138 4.10 -14.51 6.98
C LEU A 138 4.25 -12.99 7.18
N ASN A 139 3.14 -12.25 7.18
CA ASN A 139 3.14 -10.81 7.42
C ASN A 139 3.67 -10.45 8.83
N ASP A 140 3.27 -11.21 9.85
CA ASP A 140 3.75 -11.00 11.22
C ASP A 140 5.25 -11.32 11.34
N PHE A 141 5.72 -12.37 10.68
CA PHE A 141 7.15 -12.69 10.59
C PHE A 141 7.95 -11.51 10.01
N PHE A 142 7.48 -10.90 8.93
CA PHE A 142 8.15 -9.73 8.35
C PHE A 142 8.14 -8.53 9.29
N LYS A 143 7.01 -8.25 9.93
CA LYS A 143 6.90 -7.13 10.89
C LYS A 143 7.86 -7.28 12.05
N VAL A 144 7.93 -8.49 12.64
CA VAL A 144 8.76 -8.76 13.82
C VAL A 144 10.25 -8.74 13.48
N ASN A 145 10.65 -9.44 12.40
CA ASN A 145 12.07 -9.65 12.12
C ASN A 145 12.74 -8.51 11.35
N TYR A 146 11.97 -7.72 10.59
CA TYR A 146 12.50 -6.64 9.76
C TYR A 146 12.09 -5.24 10.21
N ASN A 147 11.50 -5.13 11.41
CA ASN A 147 11.08 -3.85 11.99
C ASN A 147 10.15 -3.03 11.05
N LEU A 148 9.37 -3.72 10.21
CA LEU A 148 8.42 -3.11 9.28
C LEU A 148 7.15 -2.60 9.98
N ILE A 149 7.17 -2.50 11.31
CA ILE A 149 6.10 -1.89 12.10
C ILE A 149 6.14 -0.39 11.83
N GLY A 150 5.44 0.02 10.81
CA GLY A 150 5.17 1.43 10.54
C GLY A 150 4.54 2.05 11.78
N GLY A 151 5.27 2.93 12.45
CA GLY A 151 4.81 4.02 13.29
C GLY A 151 3.64 3.81 14.25
N LYS A 152 3.51 2.68 14.95
CA LYS A 152 2.63 2.54 16.11
C LYS A 152 3.39 2.01 17.31
N LYS A 153 3.76 3.00 18.20
CA LYS A 153 4.05 2.87 19.63
C LYS A 153 5.13 1.90 20.11
N LYS A 154 6.34 2.45 20.25
CA LYS A 154 7.18 2.15 21.42
C LYS A 154 6.60 2.87 22.66
N GLU A 155 5.50 2.42 23.21
CA GLU A 155 4.97 2.92 24.48
C GLU A 155 4.22 1.83 25.22
N GLN A 156 4.86 0.70 25.53
CA GLN A 156 4.35 -0.23 26.56
C GLN A 156 5.31 -1.40 26.85
N ILE A 157 6.62 -1.17 26.94
CA ILE A 157 7.53 -2.18 27.53
C ILE A 157 8.46 -1.55 28.60
N ASN A 158 8.04 -0.50 29.29
CA ASN A 158 8.85 0.05 30.39
C ASN A 158 8.11 0.23 31.72
N GLU A 159 7.09 -0.58 31.97
CA GLU A 159 6.50 -0.68 33.32
C GLU A 159 6.32 -2.15 33.70
N ARG A 160 7.43 -2.83 33.93
CA ARG A 160 7.54 -3.97 34.85
C ARG A 160 9.03 -4.31 35.03
N SER A 161 9.67 -3.54 35.86
CA SER A 161 10.81 -3.99 36.67
C SER A 161 10.73 -3.27 37.99
#